data_bcf478b4cfecf90338194f983d802376
#
_entry.id   bcf478b4cfecf90338194f983d802376
#
_cell.length_a   1.000
_cell.length_b   1.000
_cell.length_c   1.000
_cell.angle_alpha   90.00
_cell.angle_beta   90.00
_cell.angle_gamma   90.00
#
_symmetry.space_group_name_H-M   'P 1'
#
loop_
_entity.id
_entity.type
_entity.pdbx_description
1 polymer ?
#
loop_
_entity_poly.entity_id
_entity_poly.type
_entity_poly.pdbx_seq_one_letter_code
_entity_poly.pdbx_strand_id
1 'polypeptide(L)'
;MIHTDRAIVVEGKYDKIKLSGMIDGVIVCTGGFRIYKDKEMQAMLRTLANKQGLAVLTDSDAAGFQIRGFIRNICGKEKIVDVYIPDLYG
;
A
#
# COMPACT_ATOMS: atom_id res chain seq x y z
N MET A 1 -17.28 9.80 -4.81
CA MET A 1 -16.26 8.94 -4.19
C MET A 1 -15.61 8.07 -5.26
N ILE A 2 -14.31 7.92 -5.21
CA ILE A 2 -13.56 7.16 -6.20
C ILE A 2 -13.61 5.67 -5.83
N HIS A 3 -14.06 4.84 -6.77
CA HIS A 3 -14.09 3.39 -6.58
C HIS A 3 -12.80 2.77 -7.10
N THR A 4 -12.22 1.82 -6.37
CA THR A 4 -11.05 1.09 -6.81
C THR A 4 -11.23 -0.41 -6.59
N ASP A 5 -10.84 -1.19 -7.60
CA ASP A 5 -10.89 -2.65 -7.52
C ASP A 5 -9.66 -3.23 -6.83
N ARG A 6 -8.54 -2.51 -6.87
CA ARG A 6 -7.32 -2.95 -6.20
C ARG A 6 -7.34 -2.52 -4.75
N ALA A 7 -6.71 -3.32 -3.87
CA ALA A 7 -6.49 -2.90 -2.49
C ALA A 7 -5.41 -1.82 -2.47
N ILE A 8 -5.69 -0.74 -1.77
CA ILE A 8 -4.73 0.38 -1.65
C ILE A 8 -3.88 0.14 -0.42
N VAL A 9 -2.57 0.23 -0.58
CA VAL A 9 -1.62 0.05 0.53
C VAL A 9 -0.94 1.37 0.80
N VAL A 10 -1.02 1.83 2.05
CA VAL A 10 -0.39 3.08 2.49
C VAL A 10 0.50 2.79 3.70
N GLU A 11 1.43 3.70 3.98
CA GLU A 11 2.37 3.53 5.09
C GLU A 11 1.77 3.94 6.42
N GLY A 12 1.10 5.07 6.46
CA GLY A 12 0.69 5.73 7.68
C GLY A 12 -0.81 5.72 7.93
N LYS A 13 -1.15 5.81 9.20
CA LYS A 13 -2.52 5.86 9.67
C LYS A 13 -3.28 7.08 9.13
N TYR A 14 -2.61 8.22 9.05
CA TYR A 14 -3.23 9.44 8.56
C TYR A 14 -3.57 9.35 7.07
N ASP A 15 -2.71 8.69 6.31
CA ASP A 15 -2.95 8.46 4.88
C ASP A 15 -4.21 7.62 4.70
N LYS A 16 -4.35 6.58 5.50
CA LYS A 16 -5.52 5.72 5.46
C LYS A 16 -6.80 6.50 5.77
N ILE A 17 -6.75 7.35 6.80
CA ILE A 17 -7.91 8.15 7.21
C ILE A 17 -8.32 9.11 6.09
N LYS A 18 -7.35 9.80 5.50
CA LYS A 18 -7.61 10.73 4.39
C LYS A 18 -8.22 10.03 3.19
N LEU A 19 -7.63 8.91 2.78
CA LEU A 19 -8.07 8.21 1.59
C LEU A 19 -9.42 7.55 1.79
N SER A 20 -9.73 7.07 3.00
CA SER A 20 -11.02 6.44 3.26
C SER A 20 -12.19 7.40 3.12
N GLY A 21 -11.94 8.71 3.20
CA GLY A 21 -12.96 9.72 2.92
C GLY A 21 -13.18 9.99 1.43
N MET A 22 -12.27 9.52 0.57
CA MET A 22 -12.31 9.78 -0.87
C MET A 22 -12.44 8.53 -1.73
N ILE A 23 -12.05 7.39 -1.20
CA ILE A 23 -11.97 6.13 -1.95
C ILE A 23 -12.91 5.09 -1.35
N ASP A 24 -13.73 4.50 -2.22
CA ASP A 24 -14.55 3.36 -1.86
C ASP A 24 -13.79 2.08 -2.27
N GLY A 25 -13.27 1.38 -1.29
CA GLY A 25 -12.46 0.18 -1.53
C GLY A 25 -11.68 -0.22 -0.28
N VAL A 26 -10.82 -1.21 -0.45
CA VAL A 26 -9.98 -1.71 0.64
C VAL A 26 -8.73 -0.87 0.77
N ILE A 27 -8.48 -0.34 1.95
CA ILE A 27 -7.28 0.44 2.24
C ILE A 27 -6.56 -0.21 3.42
N VAL A 28 -5.29 -0.55 3.22
CA VAL A 28 -4.46 -1.21 4.23
C VAL A 28 -3.32 -0.30 4.63
N CYS A 29 -3.12 -0.13 5.92
CA CYS A 29 -2.01 0.63 6.48
C CYS A 29 -0.95 -0.35 6.98
N THR A 30 0.27 -0.27 6.44
CA THR A 30 1.36 -1.17 6.81
C THR A 30 2.03 -0.79 8.12
N GLY A 31 1.94 0.47 8.52
CA GLY A 31 2.66 0.96 9.69
C GLY A 31 4.14 1.17 9.43
N GLY A 32 4.52 1.44 8.19
CA GLY A 32 5.92 1.68 7.83
C GLY A 32 6.77 0.42 7.96
N PHE A 33 7.91 0.52 8.63
CA PHE A 33 8.85 -0.61 8.75
C PHE A 33 8.34 -1.77 9.59
N ARG A 34 7.22 -1.62 10.28
CA ARG A 34 6.62 -2.73 11.04
C ARG A 34 6.25 -3.91 10.15
N ILE A 35 6.01 -3.65 8.86
CA ILE A 35 5.66 -4.69 7.88
C ILE A 35 6.73 -5.78 7.80
N TYR A 36 7.99 -5.47 8.07
CA TYR A 36 9.07 -6.45 7.99
C TYR A 36 8.95 -7.56 9.03
N LYS A 37 8.25 -7.31 10.13
CA LYS A 37 8.09 -8.26 11.23
C LYS A 37 6.65 -8.73 11.43
N ASP A 38 5.71 -8.11 10.74
CA ASP A 38 4.28 -8.40 10.91
C ASP A 38 3.85 -9.49 9.93
N LYS A 39 3.94 -10.74 10.38
CA LYS A 39 3.63 -11.90 9.53
C LYS A 39 2.16 -11.95 9.13
N GLU A 40 1.27 -11.52 10.00
CA GLU A 40 -0.16 -11.48 9.70
C GLU A 40 -0.47 -10.47 8.61
N MET A 41 0.15 -9.29 8.70
CA MET A 41 0.02 -8.26 7.66
C MET A 41 0.57 -8.75 6.33
N GLN A 42 1.72 -9.41 6.34
CA GLN A 42 2.32 -9.96 5.14
C GLN A 42 1.40 -10.98 4.47
N ALA A 43 0.80 -11.88 5.27
CA ALA A 43 -0.14 -12.88 4.76
C ALA A 43 -1.39 -12.22 4.18
N MET A 44 -1.92 -11.20 4.84
CA MET A 44 -3.07 -10.44 4.36
C MET A 44 -2.77 -9.77 3.02
N LEU A 45 -1.60 -9.15 2.90
CA LEU A 45 -1.20 -8.50 1.64
C LEU A 45 -1.08 -9.52 0.51
N ARG A 46 -0.52 -10.70 0.77
CA ARG A 46 -0.45 -11.75 -0.25
C ARG A 46 -1.83 -12.19 -0.69
N THR A 47 -2.75 -12.36 0.26
CA THR A 47 -4.14 -12.74 -0.06
C THR A 47 -4.81 -11.69 -0.92
N LEU A 48 -4.70 -10.42 -0.56
CA LEU A 48 -5.28 -9.32 -1.33
C LEU A 48 -4.64 -9.20 -2.70
N ALA A 49 -3.32 -9.37 -2.79
CA ALA A 49 -2.62 -9.32 -4.07
C ALA A 49 -3.14 -10.39 -5.03
N ASN A 50 -3.34 -11.60 -4.53
CA ASN A 50 -3.85 -12.70 -5.34
C ASN A 50 -5.32 -12.51 -5.73
N LYS A 51 -6.11 -11.91 -4.84
CA LYS A 51 -7.54 -11.74 -5.06
C LYS A 51 -7.87 -10.58 -5.99
N GLN A 52 -7.24 -9.44 -5.79
CA GLN A 52 -7.63 -8.22 -6.50
C GLN A 52 -6.46 -7.32 -6.91
N GLY A 53 -5.26 -7.67 -6.52
CA GLY A 53 -4.09 -6.85 -6.79
C GLY A 53 -3.93 -5.72 -5.79
N LEU A 54 -2.75 -5.13 -5.76
CA LEU A 54 -2.43 -4.04 -4.84
C LEU A 54 -2.04 -2.79 -5.62
N ALA A 55 -2.42 -1.64 -5.09
CA ALA A 55 -1.87 -0.36 -5.51
C ALA A 55 -1.15 0.22 -4.31
N VAL A 56 0.18 0.34 -4.39
CA VAL A 56 1.00 0.77 -3.27
C VAL A 56 1.29 2.26 -3.40
N LEU A 57 0.80 3.02 -2.43
CA LEU A 57 0.97 4.47 -2.37
C LEU A 57 1.94 4.80 -1.25
N THR A 58 3.12 5.26 -1.60
CA THR A 58 4.12 5.69 -0.64
C THR A 58 4.73 7.01 -1.08
N ASP A 59 5.40 7.69 -0.15
CA ASP A 59 6.19 8.86 -0.50
C ASP A 59 7.38 8.45 -1.37
N SER A 60 7.87 9.37 -2.18
CA SER A 60 9.02 9.13 -3.06
C SER A 60 10.33 9.34 -2.30
N ASP A 61 10.50 8.64 -1.18
CA ASP A 61 11.71 8.69 -0.38
C ASP A 61 12.33 7.29 -0.25
N ALA A 62 13.49 7.22 0.39
CA ALA A 62 14.23 5.97 0.52
C ALA A 62 13.42 4.91 1.28
N ALA A 63 12.73 5.33 2.35
CA ALA A 63 11.92 4.42 3.15
C ALA A 63 10.76 3.86 2.32
N GLY A 64 10.11 4.72 1.54
CA GLY A 64 9.01 4.30 0.66
C GLY A 64 9.46 3.30 -0.38
N PHE A 65 10.63 3.51 -0.98
CA PHE A 65 11.17 2.58 -1.96
C PHE A 65 11.52 1.23 -1.34
N GLN A 66 12.04 1.21 -0.11
CA GLN A 66 12.34 -0.04 0.59
C GLN A 66 11.06 -0.83 0.89
N ILE A 67 10.03 -0.16 1.36
CA ILE A 67 8.75 -0.80 1.68
C ILE A 67 8.10 -1.35 0.41
N ARG A 68 8.11 -0.60 -0.69
CA ARG A 68 7.60 -1.07 -1.98
C ARG A 68 8.33 -2.32 -2.42
N GLY A 69 9.65 -2.32 -2.34
CA GLY A 69 10.47 -3.47 -2.73
C GLY A 69 10.14 -4.71 -1.92
N PHE A 70 9.97 -4.54 -0.61
CA PHE A 70 9.59 -5.65 0.26
C PHE A 70 8.22 -6.22 -0.11
N ILE A 71 7.23 -5.37 -0.31
CA ILE A 71 5.88 -5.82 -0.68
C ILE A 71 5.91 -6.54 -2.03
N ARG A 72 6.68 -6.01 -2.98
CA ARG A 72 6.84 -6.63 -4.30
C ARG A 72 7.44 -8.02 -4.18
N ASN A 73 8.41 -8.18 -3.29
CA ASN A 73 9.06 -9.48 -3.09
C ASN A 73 8.13 -10.52 -2.50
N ILE A 74 7.28 -10.13 -1.55
CA ILE A 74 6.41 -11.11 -0.88
C ILE A 74 5.11 -11.38 -1.64
N CYS A 75 4.68 -10.47 -2.52
CA CYS A 75 3.39 -10.58 -3.20
C CYS A 75 3.50 -10.93 -4.69
N GLY A 76 4.66 -10.68 -5.31
CA GLY A 76 4.84 -10.83 -6.74
C GLY A 76 4.62 -9.51 -7.46
N LYS A 77 5.60 -9.10 -8.28
CA LYS A 77 5.61 -7.76 -8.85
C LYS A 77 4.51 -7.54 -9.90
N GLU A 78 4.03 -8.61 -10.53
CA GLU A 78 2.96 -8.51 -11.53
C GLU A 78 1.60 -8.19 -10.92
N LYS A 79 1.46 -8.33 -9.61
CA LYS A 79 0.21 -8.06 -8.89
C LYS A 79 0.17 -6.69 -8.24
N ILE A 80 1.23 -5.91 -8.42
CA ILE A 80 1.41 -4.64 -7.74
C ILE A 80 1.52 -3.51 -8.76
N VAL A 81 0.75 -2.46 -8.52
CA VAL A 81 0.91 -1.18 -9.23
C VAL A 81 1.51 -0.20 -8.23
N ASP A 82 2.66 0.37 -8.58
CA ASP A 82 3.28 1.39 -7.75
C ASP A 82 2.72 2.76 -8.11
N VAL A 83 2.22 3.45 -7.11
CA VAL A 83 1.72 4.81 -7.26
C VAL A 83 2.57 5.71 -6.37
N TYR A 84 3.12 6.75 -6.95
CA TYR A 84 3.93 7.73 -6.24
C TYR A 84 3.10 8.97 -5.98
N ILE A 85 3.08 9.39 -4.73
CA ILE A 85 2.36 10.60 -4.35
C ILE A 85 3.30 11.78 -4.60
N PRO A 86 2.98 12.67 -5.52
CA PRO A 86 3.83 13.84 -5.72
C PRO A 86 3.76 14.73 -4.49
N ASP A 87 4.84 15.44 -4.22
CA ASP A 87 4.88 16.38 -3.11
C ASP A 87 4.09 17.63 -3.48
N LEU A 88 2.80 17.58 -3.18
CA LEU A 88 1.88 18.67 -3.49
C LEU A 88 1.89 19.77 -2.43
N TYR A 89 2.62 19.56 -1.36
CA TYR A 89 2.68 20.49 -0.24
C TYR A 89 4.07 21.11 -0.13
N GLY A 90 4.69 21.29 -1.26
CA GLY A 90 6.03 21.83 -1.33
C GLY A 90 6.21 23.15 -0.60
#